data_ae48bf6fc87a86cbb9c34e45c81e560d
#
_entry.id   ae48bf6fc87a86cbb9c34e45c81e560d
#
_cell.length_a   1.000
_cell.length_b   1.000
_cell.length_c   1.000
_cell.angle_alpha   90.00
_cell.angle_beta   90.00
_cell.angle_gamma   90.00
#
_symmetry.space_group_name_H-M   'P 1'
#
loop_
_entity.id
_entity.type
_entity.pdbx_description
1 polymer ?
#
loop_
_entity_poly.entity_id
_entity_poly.type
_entity_poly.pdbx_seq_one_letter_code
_entity_poly.pdbx_strand_id
1 'polypeptide(L)'
;VVRYAADKDGFVRQNIIKEVQKFVYDKVEVPDGLIENSGRELNREFQEKLIGQITAHYARKFLLPAPFRAVYTGIKSLGYIWKGLQTLAQRKLEVPVLDATAIGVSILRGNYDTAGSVMFLLGIGELLEDWTHKKSVGDLARIMSLNVEKVWLKTEDGEILVPYSQIKQG
;
A
#
# COMPACT_ATOMS: atom_id res chain seq x y z
N VAL A 1 -29.27 4.63 -7.85
CA VAL A 1 -30.65 4.10 -7.77
C VAL A 1 -31.47 4.82 -8.83
N VAL A 2 -31.99 4.08 -9.81
CA VAL A 2 -32.86 4.64 -10.87
C VAL A 2 -34.31 4.52 -10.38
N ARG A 3 -34.99 5.66 -10.19
CA ARG A 3 -36.41 5.68 -9.84
C ARG A 3 -37.23 5.95 -11.10
N TYR A 4 -38.20 5.12 -11.38
CA TYR A 4 -39.10 5.27 -12.53
C TYR A 4 -40.52 4.76 -12.18
N ALA A 5 -41.51 5.16 -12.98
CA ALA A 5 -42.88 4.72 -12.78
C ALA A 5 -43.06 3.22 -13.12
N ALA A 6 -43.81 2.50 -12.30
CA ALA A 6 -43.96 1.02 -12.41
C ALA A 6 -44.56 0.55 -13.75
N ASP A 7 -45.29 1.42 -14.43
CA ASP A 7 -45.88 1.15 -15.76
C ASP A 7 -44.84 0.98 -16.89
N LYS A 8 -43.61 1.46 -16.67
CA LYS A 8 -42.50 1.42 -17.63
C LYS A 8 -41.41 0.39 -17.30
N ASP A 9 -41.64 -0.51 -16.33
CA ASP A 9 -40.65 -1.44 -15.83
C ASP A 9 -39.99 -2.28 -16.93
N GLY A 10 -40.75 -2.86 -17.82
CA GLY A 10 -40.23 -3.68 -18.91
C GLY A 10 -39.34 -2.91 -19.89
N PHE A 11 -39.70 -1.69 -20.22
CA PHE A 11 -38.92 -0.84 -21.13
C PHE A 11 -37.58 -0.37 -20.47
N VAL A 12 -37.65 0.03 -19.21
CA VAL A 12 -36.48 0.48 -18.47
C VAL A 12 -35.48 -0.65 -18.24
N ARG A 13 -35.97 -1.85 -17.89
CA ARG A 13 -35.11 -3.04 -17.74
C ARG A 13 -34.40 -3.40 -19.04
N GLN A 14 -35.11 -3.42 -20.16
CA GLN A 14 -34.50 -3.72 -21.46
C GLN A 14 -33.44 -2.68 -21.86
N ASN A 15 -33.67 -1.41 -21.58
CA ASN A 15 -32.68 -0.36 -21.83
C ASN A 15 -31.46 -0.48 -20.94
N ILE A 16 -31.63 -0.78 -19.65
CA ILE A 16 -30.51 -1.04 -18.71
C ILE A 16 -29.69 -2.24 -19.21
N ILE A 17 -30.32 -3.33 -19.58
CA ILE A 17 -29.62 -4.52 -20.10
C ILE A 17 -28.83 -4.19 -21.36
N LYS A 18 -29.42 -3.43 -22.31
CA LYS A 18 -28.73 -2.99 -23.53
C LYS A 18 -27.52 -2.11 -23.25
N GLU A 19 -27.63 -1.19 -22.29
CA GLU A 19 -26.50 -0.31 -21.90
C GLU A 19 -25.41 -1.10 -21.18
N VAL A 20 -25.78 -2.06 -20.30
CA VAL A 20 -24.81 -2.95 -19.65
C VAL A 20 -24.09 -3.84 -20.65
N GLN A 21 -24.81 -4.35 -21.68
CA GLN A 21 -24.21 -5.17 -22.76
C GLN A 21 -23.24 -4.36 -23.65
N LYS A 22 -23.46 -3.06 -23.80
CA LYS A 22 -22.55 -2.15 -24.53
C LYS A 22 -21.35 -1.67 -23.70
N PHE A 23 -21.36 -1.98 -22.42
CA PHE A 23 -20.31 -1.53 -21.50
C PHE A 23 -18.99 -2.24 -21.79
N VAL A 24 -18.01 -1.48 -22.27
CA VAL A 24 -16.66 -1.96 -22.56
C VAL A 24 -15.77 -1.61 -21.39
N TYR A 25 -15.30 -2.61 -20.65
CA TYR A 25 -14.48 -2.46 -19.46
C TYR A 25 -13.15 -1.70 -19.72
N ASP A 26 -12.56 -1.86 -20.89
CA ASP A 26 -11.29 -1.22 -21.26
C ASP A 26 -11.37 0.31 -21.43
N LYS A 27 -12.58 0.88 -21.49
CA LYS A 27 -12.79 2.34 -21.68
C LYS A 27 -13.26 3.06 -20.41
N VAL A 28 -13.35 2.35 -19.30
CA VAL A 28 -13.78 2.96 -18.04
C VAL A 28 -12.58 3.59 -17.38
N GLU A 29 -12.55 4.91 -17.35
CA GLU A 29 -11.67 5.64 -16.45
C GLU A 29 -12.16 5.39 -15.02
N VAL A 30 -11.35 4.65 -14.26
CA VAL A 30 -11.62 4.40 -12.84
C VAL A 30 -11.37 5.71 -12.10
N PRO A 31 -12.34 6.25 -11.34
CA PRO A 31 -12.12 7.47 -10.58
C PRO A 31 -10.92 7.32 -9.64
N ASP A 32 -10.03 8.33 -9.58
CA ASP A 32 -8.82 8.36 -8.76
C ASP A 32 -9.06 8.14 -7.25
N GLY A 33 -10.31 8.15 -6.80
CA GLY A 33 -10.71 7.91 -5.41
C GLY A 33 -11.13 6.48 -5.08
N LEU A 34 -11.19 5.57 -6.04
CA LEU A 34 -11.36 4.14 -5.75
C LEU A 34 -10.00 3.60 -5.29
N ILE A 35 -9.98 2.96 -4.12
CA ILE A 35 -8.78 2.39 -3.51
C ILE A 35 -8.09 1.50 -4.55
N GLU A 36 -7.03 2.03 -5.15
CA GLU A 36 -6.28 1.48 -6.28
C GLU A 36 -5.61 0.13 -5.96
N ASN A 37 -5.60 -0.26 -4.69
CA ASN A 37 -4.92 -1.45 -4.22
C ASN A 37 -5.90 -2.49 -3.70
N SER A 38 -6.29 -3.43 -4.55
CA SER A 38 -6.78 -4.71 -4.04
C SER A 38 -5.66 -5.31 -3.16
N GLY A 39 -5.99 -5.93 -2.01
CA GLY A 39 -4.96 -6.51 -1.14
C GLY A 39 -4.03 -7.51 -1.84
N ARG A 40 -4.42 -8.05 -3.01
CA ARG A 40 -3.59 -8.88 -3.90
C ARG A 40 -2.51 -8.08 -4.61
N GLU A 41 -2.83 -6.90 -5.11
CA GLU A 41 -1.88 -6.04 -5.82
C GLU A 41 -0.83 -5.48 -4.86
N LEU A 42 -1.25 -5.04 -3.69
CA LEU A 42 -0.34 -4.61 -2.63
C LEU A 42 0.63 -5.72 -2.21
N ASN A 43 0.14 -6.96 -2.08
CA ASN A 43 0.99 -8.12 -1.76
C ASN A 43 1.96 -8.44 -2.90
N ARG A 44 1.53 -8.36 -4.16
CA ARG A 44 2.38 -8.57 -5.32
C ARG A 44 3.49 -7.52 -5.40
N GLU A 45 3.15 -6.26 -5.27
CA GLU A 45 4.12 -5.16 -5.25
C GLU A 45 5.17 -5.33 -4.14
N PHE A 46 4.72 -5.71 -2.95
CA PHE A 46 5.60 -6.02 -1.82
C PHE A 46 6.55 -7.17 -2.15
N GLN A 47 6.03 -8.29 -2.67
CA GLN A 47 6.83 -9.46 -3.04
C GLN A 47 7.85 -9.12 -4.13
N GLU A 48 7.47 -8.40 -5.17
CA GLU A 48 8.35 -7.97 -6.25
C GLU A 48 9.50 -7.10 -5.72
N LYS A 49 9.20 -6.11 -4.88
CA LYS A 49 10.20 -5.25 -4.24
C LYS A 49 11.11 -6.03 -3.30
N LEU A 50 10.55 -6.94 -2.50
CA LEU A 50 11.31 -7.77 -1.57
C LEU A 50 12.29 -8.68 -2.31
N ILE A 51 11.80 -9.42 -3.31
CA ILE A 51 12.63 -10.30 -4.15
C ILE A 51 13.69 -9.47 -4.87
N GLY A 52 13.33 -8.30 -5.43
CA GLY A 52 14.26 -7.39 -6.08
C GLY A 52 15.38 -6.91 -5.15
N GLN A 53 15.07 -6.53 -3.92
CA GLN A 53 16.07 -6.12 -2.92
C GLN A 53 17.00 -7.27 -2.52
N ILE A 54 16.44 -8.44 -2.27
CA ILE A 54 17.23 -9.64 -1.91
C ILE A 54 18.15 -10.01 -3.07
N THR A 55 17.61 -10.14 -4.27
CA THR A 55 18.37 -10.49 -5.47
C THR A 55 19.48 -9.46 -5.73
N ALA A 56 19.18 -8.17 -5.66
CA ALA A 56 20.17 -7.10 -5.84
C ALA A 56 21.26 -7.11 -4.76
N HIS A 57 20.92 -7.44 -3.51
CA HIS A 57 21.91 -7.54 -2.43
C HIS A 57 22.90 -8.69 -2.69
N TYR A 58 22.39 -9.88 -2.99
CA TYR A 58 23.24 -11.04 -3.25
C TYR A 58 23.99 -10.92 -4.58
N ALA A 59 23.35 -10.41 -5.63
CA ALA A 59 24.02 -10.16 -6.90
C ALA A 59 25.22 -9.21 -6.71
N ARG A 60 25.08 -8.11 -5.97
CA ARG A 60 26.19 -7.21 -5.66
C ARG A 60 27.28 -7.90 -4.84
N LYS A 61 26.91 -8.75 -3.89
CA LYS A 61 27.87 -9.45 -3.04
C LYS A 61 28.72 -10.43 -3.83
N PHE A 62 28.15 -11.12 -4.81
CA PHE A 62 28.81 -12.16 -5.57
C PHE A 62 29.44 -11.67 -6.89
N LEU A 63 28.82 -10.70 -7.57
CA LEU A 63 29.29 -10.23 -8.88
C LEU A 63 30.26 -9.04 -8.81
N LEU A 64 30.13 -8.18 -7.78
CA LEU A 64 30.97 -6.98 -7.70
C LEU A 64 32.24 -7.27 -6.92
N PRO A 65 33.44 -6.90 -7.49
CA PRO A 65 34.69 -6.90 -6.76
C PRO A 65 34.64 -5.95 -5.55
N ALA A 66 35.41 -6.27 -4.50
CA ALA A 66 35.43 -5.55 -3.23
C ALA A 66 35.55 -4.01 -3.36
N PRO A 67 36.43 -3.44 -4.21
CA PRO A 67 36.56 -1.98 -4.30
C PRO A 67 35.30 -1.30 -4.84
N PHE A 68 34.65 -1.87 -5.82
CA PHE A 68 33.39 -1.30 -6.36
C PHE A 68 32.25 -1.37 -5.37
N ARG A 69 32.20 -2.45 -4.58
CA ARG A 69 31.25 -2.62 -3.50
C ARG A 69 31.44 -1.60 -2.38
N ALA A 70 32.68 -1.29 -2.03
CA ALA A 70 33.01 -0.27 -1.04
C ALA A 70 32.56 1.13 -1.49
N VAL A 71 32.81 1.50 -2.74
CA VAL A 71 32.39 2.80 -3.30
C VAL A 71 30.85 2.90 -3.30
N TYR A 72 30.18 1.87 -3.80
CA TYR A 72 28.70 1.83 -3.81
C TYR A 72 28.11 1.97 -2.40
N THR A 73 28.63 1.20 -1.44
CA THR A 73 28.21 1.24 -0.04
C THR A 73 28.47 2.63 0.57
N GLY A 74 29.64 3.22 0.30
CA GLY A 74 29.98 4.58 0.75
C GLY A 74 28.99 5.63 0.22
N ILE A 75 28.70 5.63 -1.07
CA ILE A 75 27.74 6.58 -1.67
C ILE A 75 26.33 6.39 -1.06
N LYS A 76 25.88 5.15 -0.98
CA LYS A 76 24.53 4.85 -0.46
C LYS A 76 24.39 5.23 1.03
N SER A 77 25.45 5.09 1.81
CA SER A 77 25.47 5.44 3.25
C SER A 77 25.30 6.94 3.53
N LEU A 78 25.67 7.81 2.57
CA LEU A 78 25.50 9.24 2.72
C LEU A 78 24.03 9.64 2.98
N GLY A 79 23.08 8.95 2.35
CA GLY A 79 21.67 9.20 2.59
C GLY A 79 21.23 8.88 4.03
N TYR A 80 21.68 7.76 4.57
CA TYR A 80 21.39 7.37 5.95
C TYR A 80 22.06 8.28 6.96
N ILE A 81 23.34 8.62 6.73
CA ILE A 81 24.10 9.55 7.58
C ILE A 81 23.43 10.93 7.58
N TRP A 82 22.99 11.40 6.41
CA TRP A 82 22.31 12.69 6.30
C TRP A 82 20.98 12.72 7.07
N LYS A 83 20.14 11.67 6.91
CA LYS A 83 18.90 11.53 7.70
C LYS A 83 19.18 11.56 9.21
N GLY A 84 20.17 10.80 9.67
CA GLY A 84 20.56 10.77 11.08
C GLY A 84 21.04 12.12 11.61
N LEU A 85 21.88 12.83 10.84
CA LEU A 85 22.35 14.17 11.22
C LEU A 85 21.21 15.19 11.27
N GLN A 86 20.28 15.12 10.31
CA GLN A 86 19.11 16.01 10.27
C GLN A 86 18.21 15.79 11.50
N THR A 87 17.98 14.52 11.88
CA THR A 87 17.19 14.17 13.07
C THR A 87 17.90 14.65 14.35
N LEU A 88 19.20 14.47 14.42
CA LEU A 88 20.02 14.95 15.54
C LEU A 88 20.01 16.48 15.64
N ALA A 89 20.07 17.19 14.51
CA ALA A 89 19.98 18.66 14.48
C ALA A 89 18.63 19.18 15.02
N GLN A 90 17.56 18.38 14.89
CA GLN A 90 16.25 18.65 15.49
C GLN A 90 16.21 18.30 17.00
N ARG A 91 17.33 17.92 17.58
CA ARG A 91 17.47 17.47 18.99
C ARG A 91 16.59 16.25 19.34
N LYS A 92 16.33 15.39 18.35
CA LYS A 92 15.58 14.17 18.53
C LYS A 92 16.52 12.97 18.43
N LEU A 93 16.41 12.06 19.39
CA LEU A 93 17.09 10.76 19.36
C LEU A 93 16.08 9.71 18.88
N GLU A 94 16.02 9.55 17.58
CA GLU A 94 15.11 8.61 16.91
C GLU A 94 15.94 7.54 16.15
N VAL A 95 15.26 6.52 15.62
CA VAL A 95 15.88 5.40 14.88
C VAL A 95 16.89 5.84 13.81
N PRO A 96 16.65 6.89 12.98
CA PRO A 96 17.62 7.33 11.98
C PRO A 96 19.00 7.72 12.55
N VAL A 97 19.08 8.16 13.82
CA VAL A 97 20.36 8.49 14.46
C VAL A 97 21.14 7.22 14.78
N LEU A 98 20.45 6.17 15.25
CA LEU A 98 21.05 4.86 15.52
C LEU A 98 21.56 4.22 14.22
N ASP A 99 20.77 4.28 13.18
CA ASP A 99 21.11 3.74 11.85
C ASP A 99 22.34 4.43 11.28
N ALA A 100 22.34 5.77 11.30
CA ALA A 100 23.50 6.57 10.86
C ALA A 100 24.75 6.25 11.65
N THR A 101 24.62 6.04 12.96
CA THR A 101 25.75 5.69 13.85
C THR A 101 26.29 4.30 13.50
N ALA A 102 25.41 3.29 13.38
CA ALA A 102 25.81 1.92 13.06
C ALA A 102 26.50 1.84 11.70
N ILE A 103 25.95 2.49 10.68
CA ILE A 103 26.50 2.55 9.34
C ILE A 103 27.82 3.33 9.34
N GLY A 104 27.85 4.50 9.98
CA GLY A 104 29.01 5.37 10.05
C GLY A 104 30.21 4.70 10.72
N VAL A 105 30.00 4.06 11.88
CA VAL A 105 31.05 3.29 12.58
C VAL A 105 31.55 2.13 11.73
N SER A 106 30.69 1.41 11.03
CA SER A 106 31.07 0.32 10.15
C SER A 106 31.98 0.80 9.02
N ILE A 107 31.67 1.94 8.41
CA ILE A 107 32.47 2.55 7.34
C ILE A 107 33.82 3.06 7.89
N LEU A 108 33.84 3.73 9.02
CA LEU A 108 35.07 4.21 9.65
C LEU A 108 36.04 3.08 9.98
N ARG A 109 35.53 1.90 10.31
CA ARG A 109 36.31 0.67 10.51
C ARG A 109 36.72 -0.02 9.21
N GLY A 110 36.36 0.52 8.05
CA GLY A 110 36.62 -0.11 6.75
C GLY A 110 35.77 -1.34 6.46
N ASN A 111 34.76 -1.61 7.30
CA ASN A 111 33.89 -2.79 7.14
C ASN A 111 32.65 -2.48 6.30
N TYR A 112 32.88 -2.29 4.99
CA TYR A 112 31.82 -1.95 4.03
C TYR A 112 30.79 -3.05 3.85
N ASP A 113 31.15 -4.30 4.10
CA ASP A 113 30.24 -5.45 4.00
C ASP A 113 29.21 -5.42 5.14
N THR A 114 29.65 -5.08 6.35
CA THR A 114 28.73 -4.89 7.48
C THR A 114 27.81 -3.70 7.24
N ALA A 115 28.36 -2.55 6.81
CA ALA A 115 27.55 -1.38 6.47
C ALA A 115 26.49 -1.70 5.38
N GLY A 116 26.89 -2.44 4.34
CA GLY A 116 25.98 -2.90 3.28
C GLY A 116 24.89 -3.83 3.77
N SER A 117 25.21 -4.74 4.70
CA SER A 117 24.24 -5.66 5.31
C SER A 117 23.26 -4.93 6.23
N VAL A 118 23.74 -3.96 7.03
CA VAL A 118 22.87 -3.11 7.86
C VAL A 118 21.90 -2.32 6.98
N MET A 119 22.40 -1.63 5.93
CA MET A 119 21.54 -0.88 5.02
C MET A 119 20.53 -1.77 4.26
N PHE A 120 20.90 -3.02 3.98
CA PHE A 120 19.99 -3.99 3.39
C PHE A 120 18.85 -4.36 4.36
N LEU A 121 19.17 -4.66 5.62
CA LEU A 121 18.17 -4.99 6.65
C LEU A 121 17.25 -3.81 6.92
N LEU A 122 17.78 -2.58 6.98
CA LEU A 122 16.98 -1.37 7.14
C LEU A 122 16.02 -1.18 5.95
N GLY A 123 16.50 -1.37 4.73
CA GLY A 123 15.64 -1.29 3.55
C GLY A 123 14.53 -2.35 3.51
N ILE A 124 14.77 -3.55 4.04
CA ILE A 124 13.71 -4.56 4.22
C ILE A 124 12.72 -4.09 5.29
N GLY A 125 13.21 -3.52 6.40
CA GLY A 125 12.36 -2.97 7.47
C GLY A 125 11.44 -1.85 6.96
N GLU A 126 11.98 -0.87 6.24
CA GLU A 126 11.21 0.23 5.63
C GLU A 126 10.14 -0.30 4.65
N LEU A 127 10.49 -1.31 3.84
CA LEU A 127 9.55 -1.94 2.91
C LEU A 127 8.41 -2.67 3.64
N LEU A 128 8.71 -3.36 4.73
CA LEU A 128 7.72 -4.06 5.54
C LEU A 128 6.79 -3.06 6.27
N GLU A 129 7.35 -1.97 6.78
CA GLU A 129 6.60 -0.89 7.43
C GLU A 129 5.61 -0.25 6.46
N ASP A 130 6.07 0.14 5.26
CA ASP A 130 5.22 0.72 4.20
C ASP A 130 4.08 -0.25 3.80
N TRP A 131 4.40 -1.53 3.60
CA TRP A 131 3.40 -2.55 3.28
C TRP A 131 2.38 -2.73 4.41
N THR A 132 2.84 -2.82 5.67
CA THR A 132 1.98 -3.00 6.83
C THR A 132 1.05 -1.80 7.02
N HIS A 133 1.59 -0.58 6.86
CA HIS A 133 0.81 0.64 6.94
C HIS A 133 -0.29 0.67 5.85
N LYS A 134 0.07 0.47 4.60
CA LYS A 134 -0.88 0.45 3.48
C LYS A 134 -1.95 -0.62 3.65
N LYS A 135 -1.56 -1.82 4.09
CA LYS A 135 -2.48 -2.91 4.35
C LYS A 135 -3.46 -2.58 5.48
N SER A 136 -2.96 -2.05 6.59
CA SER A 136 -3.79 -1.67 7.74
C SER A 136 -4.81 -0.60 7.37
N VAL A 137 -4.39 0.43 6.62
CA VAL A 137 -5.29 1.49 6.12
C VAL A 137 -6.34 0.90 5.17
N GLY A 138 -5.94 0.02 4.27
CA GLY A 138 -6.86 -0.66 3.34
C GLY A 138 -7.88 -1.55 4.05
N ASP A 139 -7.44 -2.33 5.04
CA ASP A 139 -8.32 -3.19 5.83
C ASP A 139 -9.30 -2.37 6.68
N LEU A 140 -8.84 -1.25 7.28
CA LEU A 140 -9.71 -0.33 8.01
C LEU A 140 -10.76 0.30 7.09
N ALA A 141 -10.35 0.81 5.94
CA ALA A 141 -11.27 1.39 4.96
C ALA A 141 -12.31 0.35 4.50
N ARG A 142 -11.91 -0.90 4.31
CA ARG A 142 -12.82 -2.00 3.96
C ARG A 142 -13.84 -2.29 5.07
N ILE A 143 -13.40 -2.35 6.32
CA ILE A 143 -14.29 -2.56 7.46
C ILE A 143 -15.28 -1.40 7.58
N MET A 144 -14.83 -0.16 7.42
CA MET A 144 -15.69 1.02 7.46
C MET A 144 -16.70 1.04 6.29
N SER A 145 -16.31 0.60 5.10
CA SER A 145 -17.20 0.51 3.94
C SER A 145 -18.25 -0.60 4.06
N LEU A 146 -17.96 -1.65 4.83
CA LEU A 146 -18.89 -2.75 5.10
C LEU A 146 -19.86 -2.43 6.24
N ASN A 147 -19.67 -1.32 6.95
CA ASN A 147 -20.61 -0.88 8.00
C ASN A 147 -21.83 -0.28 7.31
N VAL A 148 -22.79 -1.14 6.95
CA VAL A 148 -24.05 -0.77 6.34
C VAL A 148 -24.93 -0.12 7.42
N GLU A 149 -24.86 1.21 7.52
CA GLU A 149 -25.70 1.96 8.47
C GLU A 149 -27.18 1.89 8.10
N LYS A 150 -27.51 1.69 6.83
CA LYS A 150 -28.89 1.72 6.32
C LYS A 150 -29.10 0.61 5.31
N VAL A 151 -30.27 -0.02 5.38
CA VAL A 151 -30.71 -1.07 4.45
C VAL A 151 -32.10 -0.74 3.90
N TRP A 152 -32.39 -1.27 2.72
CA TRP A 152 -33.71 -1.13 2.11
C TRP A 152 -34.64 -2.17 2.72
N LEU A 153 -35.66 -1.70 3.45
CA LEU A 153 -36.74 -2.53 3.94
C LEU A 153 -37.85 -2.55 2.89
N LYS A 154 -38.23 -3.76 2.45
CA LYS A 154 -39.34 -3.93 1.52
C LYS A 154 -40.64 -4.00 2.33
N THR A 155 -41.54 -3.06 2.10
CA THR A 155 -42.90 -2.99 2.67
C THR A 155 -43.92 -3.20 1.56
N GLU A 156 -45.19 -3.43 1.91
CA GLU A 156 -46.27 -3.59 0.91
C GLU A 156 -46.44 -2.35 0.01
N ASP A 157 -46.16 -1.17 0.55
CA ASP A 157 -46.28 0.11 -0.17
C ASP A 157 -45.00 0.56 -0.89
N GLY A 158 -43.88 -0.22 -0.80
CA GLY A 158 -42.62 0.11 -1.46
C GLY A 158 -41.37 -0.20 -0.64
N GLU A 159 -40.24 0.30 -1.11
CA GLU A 159 -38.95 0.12 -0.44
C GLU A 159 -38.56 1.41 0.30
N ILE A 160 -38.29 1.30 1.59
CA ILE A 160 -37.85 2.41 2.45
C ILE A 160 -36.44 2.18 2.97
N LEU A 161 -35.64 3.22 3.04
CA LEU A 161 -34.29 3.15 3.56
C LEU A 161 -34.32 3.37 5.07
N VAL A 162 -34.04 2.31 5.84
CA VAL A 162 -34.06 2.33 7.30
C VAL A 162 -32.69 2.03 7.88
N PRO A 163 -32.35 2.57 9.06
CA PRO A 163 -31.14 2.18 9.78
C PRO A 163 -31.20 0.68 10.13
N TYR A 164 -30.04 -0.01 10.02
CA TYR A 164 -29.94 -1.44 10.33
C TYR A 164 -30.43 -1.78 11.75
N SER A 165 -30.24 -0.85 12.70
CA SER A 165 -30.68 -1.00 14.09
C SER A 165 -32.21 -1.08 14.28
N GLN A 166 -32.99 -0.70 13.27
CA GLN A 166 -34.46 -0.74 13.32
C GLN A 166 -35.07 -2.02 12.73
N ILE A 167 -34.22 -2.91 12.17
CA ILE A 167 -34.68 -4.18 11.62
C ILE A 167 -34.84 -5.17 12.76
N LYS A 168 -36.06 -5.71 12.89
CA LYS A 168 -36.37 -6.83 13.78
C LYS A 168 -36.43 -8.10 12.94
N GLN A 169 -35.89 -9.19 13.51
CA GLN A 169 -36.02 -10.51 12.91
C GLN A 169 -37.51 -10.87 12.93
N GLY A 170 -38.10 -11.13 11.74
CA GLY A 170 -39.47 -11.57 11.57
C GLY A 170 -39.64 -13.06 11.78
#